data_f905f5a0d0962e73c81eeb4ed2bb0c82
#
_entry.id   f905f5a0d0962e73c81eeb4ed2bb0c82
#
_cell.length_a   1.000
_cell.length_b   1.000
_cell.length_c   1.000
_cell.angle_alpha   90.00
_cell.angle_beta   90.00
_cell.angle_gamma   90.00
#
_symmetry.space_group_name_H-M   'P 1'
#
loop_
_entity.id
_entity.type
_entity.pdbx_description
1 polymer ?
#
loop_
_entity_poly.entity_id
_entity_poly.type
_entity_poly.pdbx_seq_one_letter_code
_entity_poly.pdbx_strand_id
1 'polypeptide(L)'
;MPPPEATRLSPHRALGLPLVFTLGLVAFGFLDAVRQNPRLLWSILGAAAALVVWNAVLTLSALRTGRTLKLEIVLRKQHYLQACAQASVLLYWGWYWREVYDSAHLIAAQLVFAYAFDMLLGWSRRDTYTLGFGPFPVIFSINLFLWFKPDWFYLQFLMVALGFAVKELIRWDKDGRRAHIFNPSSFPLAVFSLGLILTGKSDLTWGQDIASTQFYLPHMYVTLFLIGLPGQFFFGVTSMTMSAVVTTYVFGLLYFAATGVYFFYDSYIPIAVFLGMHLLFTDPSTSPRTELGRVIFGMLYGLSTVVLYVLLGRAGLPTFYDKLLQVPLLNLSITLIDRLARSSALRALDPAALGPSLVPRRRNLAYMSIWTILFAVMSAVQGVGDSHPGQWLPFWRQACKDERPYACPYLEDVLSSFCGRGSRWACNEGGMLDRVGAVESSAPPTLDDYPIILRGSKGPIVERTPAVLYAVACREGWPDTCGHAPD
;
A
#
# COMPACT_ATOMS: atom_id res chain seq x y z
N MET A 1 -25.22 -18.58 -11.53
CA MET A 1 -26.07 -18.09 -10.44
C MET A 1 -27.18 -17.27 -11.08
N PRO A 2 -28.46 -17.44 -10.70
CA PRO A 2 -29.50 -16.54 -11.13
C PRO A 2 -29.14 -15.11 -10.75
N PRO A 3 -29.61 -14.10 -11.52
CA PRO A 3 -29.39 -12.71 -11.17
C PRO A 3 -29.93 -12.45 -9.75
N PRO A 4 -29.21 -11.68 -8.90
CA PRO A 4 -29.67 -11.38 -7.56
C PRO A 4 -31.02 -10.68 -7.63
N GLU A 5 -31.97 -11.14 -6.81
CA GLU A 5 -33.28 -10.50 -6.72
C GLU A 5 -33.10 -9.10 -6.12
N ALA A 6 -33.46 -8.09 -6.91
CA ALA A 6 -33.43 -6.70 -6.46
C ALA A 6 -34.67 -6.42 -5.59
N THR A 7 -34.48 -6.21 -4.31
CA THR A 7 -35.56 -5.82 -3.40
C THR A 7 -35.96 -4.37 -3.67
N ARG A 8 -37.23 -4.15 -4.03
CA ARG A 8 -37.80 -2.81 -4.17
C ARG A 8 -38.10 -2.22 -2.78
N LEU A 9 -37.58 -1.04 -2.54
CA LEU A 9 -37.78 -0.34 -1.28
C LEU A 9 -38.46 1.00 -1.52
N SER A 10 -39.32 1.42 -0.58
CA SER A 10 -39.79 2.81 -0.57
C SER A 10 -38.59 3.74 -0.31
N PRO A 11 -38.62 5.00 -0.78
CA PRO A 11 -37.51 5.95 -0.57
C PRO A 11 -37.06 6.06 0.90
N HIS A 12 -38.02 6.12 1.82
CA HIS A 12 -37.71 6.18 3.27
C HIS A 12 -36.93 4.95 3.77
N ARG A 13 -37.31 3.74 3.33
CA ARG A 13 -36.60 2.51 3.74
C ARG A 13 -35.23 2.39 3.11
N ALA A 14 -35.12 2.75 1.82
CA ALA A 14 -33.85 2.70 1.12
C ALA A 14 -32.85 3.72 1.73
N LEU A 15 -33.27 4.97 1.84
CA LEU A 15 -32.44 6.07 2.33
C LEU A 15 -32.28 6.09 3.87
N GLY A 16 -33.01 5.24 4.59
CA GLY A 16 -32.73 4.91 5.98
C GLY A 16 -31.40 4.16 6.18
N LEU A 17 -30.96 3.37 5.19
CA LEU A 17 -29.68 2.63 5.29
C LEU A 17 -28.47 3.55 5.37
N PRO A 18 -28.20 4.49 4.42
CA PRO A 18 -27.07 5.40 4.56
C PRO A 18 -27.21 6.30 5.80
N LEU A 19 -28.44 6.58 6.27
CA LEU A 19 -28.62 7.29 7.53
C LEU A 19 -28.14 6.48 8.74
N VAL A 20 -28.39 5.16 8.77
CA VAL A 20 -27.87 4.27 9.84
C VAL A 20 -26.34 4.30 9.84
N PHE A 21 -25.68 4.20 8.67
CA PHE A 21 -24.23 4.33 8.59
C PHE A 21 -23.75 5.71 9.02
N THR A 22 -24.47 6.78 8.66
CA THR A 22 -24.13 8.15 9.09
C THR A 22 -24.26 8.31 10.61
N LEU A 23 -25.27 7.73 11.23
CA LEU A 23 -25.40 7.70 12.69
C LEU A 23 -24.27 6.87 13.33
N GLY A 24 -23.89 5.75 12.70
CA GLY A 24 -22.71 4.98 13.08
C GLY A 24 -21.43 5.82 13.01
N LEU A 25 -21.27 6.67 11.98
CA LEU A 25 -20.15 7.61 11.90
C LEU A 25 -20.15 8.62 13.05
N VAL A 26 -21.32 9.20 13.40
CA VAL A 26 -21.45 10.09 14.56
C VAL A 26 -21.08 9.38 15.86
N ALA A 27 -21.39 8.09 15.99
CA ALA A 27 -21.06 7.31 17.19
C ALA A 27 -19.55 7.26 17.48
N PHE A 28 -18.68 7.33 16.46
CA PHE A 28 -17.23 7.46 16.68
C PHE A 28 -16.86 8.75 17.41
N GLY A 29 -17.66 9.82 17.31
CA GLY A 29 -17.46 11.05 18.06
C GLY A 29 -17.57 10.91 19.58
N PHE A 30 -18.11 9.80 20.09
CA PHE A 30 -18.20 9.51 21.52
C PHE A 30 -16.96 8.76 22.06
N LEU A 31 -16.07 8.28 21.20
CA LEU A 31 -14.82 7.65 21.61
C LEU A 31 -13.89 8.69 22.24
N ASP A 32 -13.24 8.35 23.35
CA ASP A 32 -12.32 9.25 24.03
C ASP A 32 -11.16 9.69 23.14
N ALA A 33 -10.61 8.78 22.32
CA ALA A 33 -9.56 9.09 21.36
C ALA A 33 -9.99 10.15 20.32
N VAL A 34 -11.28 10.22 19.98
CA VAL A 34 -11.83 11.23 19.06
C VAL A 34 -12.14 12.51 19.80
N ARG A 35 -12.75 12.41 20.99
CA ARG A 35 -13.16 13.59 21.80
C ARG A 35 -11.97 14.42 22.28
N GLN A 36 -10.84 13.78 22.57
CA GLN A 36 -9.61 14.45 22.98
C GLN A 36 -8.98 15.28 21.86
N ASN A 37 -9.32 15.01 20.58
CA ASN A 37 -8.87 15.80 19.46
C ASN A 37 -10.03 16.56 18.80
N PRO A 38 -10.21 17.86 19.09
CA PRO A 38 -11.32 18.66 18.53
C PRO A 38 -11.33 18.69 17.00
N ARG A 39 -10.17 18.70 16.33
CA ARG A 39 -10.09 18.73 14.86
C ARG A 39 -10.57 17.41 14.25
N LEU A 40 -10.23 16.28 14.88
CA LEU A 40 -10.73 14.97 14.47
C LEU A 40 -12.24 14.88 14.69
N LEU A 41 -12.74 15.32 15.84
CA LEU A 41 -14.18 15.36 16.14
C LEU A 41 -14.93 16.19 15.08
N TRP A 42 -14.44 17.40 14.75
CA TRP A 42 -15.05 18.23 13.71
C TRP A 42 -14.97 17.59 12.31
N SER A 43 -13.90 16.84 12.02
CA SER A 43 -13.78 16.10 10.76
C SER A 43 -14.88 15.03 10.63
N ILE A 44 -15.14 14.29 11.70
CA ILE A 44 -16.19 13.24 11.73
C ILE A 44 -17.59 13.88 11.67
N LEU A 45 -17.85 14.88 12.50
CA LEU A 45 -19.15 15.53 12.53
C LEU A 45 -19.46 16.30 11.24
N GLY A 46 -18.47 16.95 10.64
CA GLY A 46 -18.58 17.63 9.36
C GLY A 46 -18.90 16.67 8.21
N ALA A 47 -18.20 15.52 8.16
CA ALA A 47 -18.49 14.47 7.20
C ALA A 47 -19.91 13.91 7.39
N ALA A 48 -20.31 13.63 8.63
CA ALA A 48 -21.66 13.16 8.94
C ALA A 48 -22.74 14.19 8.57
N ALA A 49 -22.53 15.47 8.87
CA ALA A 49 -23.46 16.55 8.51
C ALA A 49 -23.64 16.64 6.99
N ALA A 50 -22.56 16.56 6.21
CA ALA A 50 -22.62 16.55 4.75
C ALA A 50 -23.44 15.36 4.22
N LEU A 51 -23.24 14.16 4.79
CA LEU A 51 -24.01 12.96 4.42
C LEU A 51 -25.49 13.11 4.79
N VAL A 52 -25.84 13.69 5.96
CA VAL A 52 -27.23 13.93 6.37
C VAL A 52 -27.90 14.89 5.41
N VAL A 53 -27.25 16.01 5.08
CA VAL A 53 -27.80 17.00 4.13
C VAL A 53 -28.05 16.33 2.76
N TRP A 54 -27.09 15.58 2.26
CA TRP A 54 -27.24 14.86 0.98
C TRP A 54 -28.37 13.84 1.03
N ASN A 55 -28.46 13.07 2.11
CA ASN A 55 -29.53 12.10 2.33
C ASN A 55 -30.91 12.79 2.33
N ALA A 56 -31.05 13.90 3.06
CA ALA A 56 -32.30 14.66 3.11
C ALA A 56 -32.72 15.19 1.72
N VAL A 57 -31.77 15.78 0.96
CA VAL A 57 -32.03 16.29 -0.39
C VAL A 57 -32.45 15.13 -1.32
N LEU A 58 -31.78 14.00 -1.25
CA LEU A 58 -32.10 12.83 -2.09
C LEU A 58 -33.44 12.23 -1.71
N THR A 59 -33.77 12.17 -0.42
CA THR A 59 -35.09 11.71 0.09
C THR A 59 -36.20 12.58 -0.45
N LEU A 60 -36.07 13.90 -0.29
CA LEU A 60 -37.08 14.86 -0.79
C LEU A 60 -37.26 14.77 -2.31
N SER A 61 -36.14 14.65 -3.04
CA SER A 61 -36.16 14.46 -4.50
C SER A 61 -36.87 13.17 -4.89
N ALA A 62 -36.52 12.06 -4.24
CA ALA A 62 -37.11 10.73 -4.54
C ALA A 62 -38.60 10.69 -4.23
N LEU A 63 -39.07 11.34 -3.15
CA LEU A 63 -40.48 11.45 -2.80
C LEU A 63 -41.25 12.29 -3.81
N ARG A 64 -40.69 13.44 -4.23
CA ARG A 64 -41.35 14.34 -5.19
C ARG A 64 -41.48 13.69 -6.57
N THR A 65 -40.53 12.87 -6.96
CA THR A 65 -40.50 12.19 -8.28
C THR A 65 -41.12 10.81 -8.29
N GLY A 66 -41.60 10.30 -7.14
CA GLY A 66 -42.17 8.96 -7.01
C GLY A 66 -41.21 7.83 -7.32
N ARG A 67 -39.90 8.04 -7.17
CA ARG A 67 -38.86 7.03 -7.47
C ARG A 67 -38.98 5.84 -6.53
N THR A 68 -38.85 4.65 -7.08
CA THR A 68 -38.68 3.41 -6.31
C THR A 68 -37.22 3.00 -6.35
N LEU A 69 -36.59 2.91 -5.18
CA LEU A 69 -35.19 2.53 -5.05
C LEU A 69 -35.08 1.01 -4.88
N LYS A 70 -34.02 0.42 -5.45
CA LYS A 70 -33.77 -1.01 -5.40
C LYS A 70 -32.46 -1.28 -4.68
N LEU A 71 -32.46 -2.30 -3.83
CA LEU A 71 -31.26 -2.81 -3.16
C LEU A 71 -30.98 -4.23 -3.63
N GLU A 72 -29.78 -4.47 -4.10
CA GLU A 72 -29.25 -5.79 -4.42
C GLU A 72 -28.13 -6.11 -3.40
N ILE A 73 -28.12 -7.33 -2.88
CA ILE A 73 -27.03 -7.79 -2.02
C ILE A 73 -26.18 -8.77 -2.82
N VAL A 74 -24.93 -8.41 -3.09
CA VAL A 74 -24.01 -9.23 -3.90
C VAL A 74 -22.67 -9.36 -3.23
N LEU A 75 -22.38 -10.56 -2.76
CA LEU A 75 -21.09 -10.91 -2.17
C LEU A 75 -20.15 -11.41 -3.27
N ARG A 76 -19.34 -10.51 -3.83
CA ARG A 76 -18.36 -10.84 -4.87
C ARG A 76 -17.10 -11.43 -4.25
N LYS A 77 -16.69 -12.61 -4.70
CA LYS A 77 -15.50 -13.33 -4.19
C LYS A 77 -14.25 -12.46 -4.20
N GLN A 78 -14.04 -11.69 -5.26
CA GLN A 78 -12.88 -10.81 -5.39
C GLN A 78 -12.80 -9.77 -4.27
N HIS A 79 -13.92 -9.18 -3.85
CA HIS A 79 -13.92 -8.12 -2.84
C HIS A 79 -13.53 -8.65 -1.46
N TYR A 80 -14.12 -9.78 -1.02
CA TYR A 80 -13.78 -10.30 0.30
C TYR A 80 -12.39 -10.96 0.33
N LEU A 81 -11.95 -11.62 -0.75
CA LEU A 81 -10.58 -12.16 -0.82
C LEU A 81 -9.54 -11.04 -0.73
N GLN A 82 -9.74 -9.95 -1.48
CA GLN A 82 -8.84 -8.80 -1.42
C GLN A 82 -8.91 -8.11 -0.06
N ALA A 83 -10.11 -7.96 0.51
CA ALA A 83 -10.27 -7.40 1.85
C ALA A 83 -9.56 -8.25 2.91
N CYS A 84 -9.71 -9.58 2.87
CA CYS A 84 -9.02 -10.49 3.79
C CYS A 84 -7.49 -10.40 3.64
N ALA A 85 -6.99 -10.37 2.39
CA ALA A 85 -5.56 -10.22 2.12
C ALA A 85 -5.00 -8.93 2.72
N GLN A 86 -5.65 -7.79 2.46
CA GLN A 86 -5.24 -6.49 2.98
C GLN A 86 -5.40 -6.38 4.50
N ALA A 87 -6.48 -6.93 5.06
CA ALA A 87 -6.66 -7.00 6.51
C ALA A 87 -5.56 -7.83 7.20
N SER A 88 -5.15 -8.96 6.59
CA SER A 88 -4.03 -9.76 7.11
C SER A 88 -2.73 -8.97 7.15
N VAL A 89 -2.46 -8.14 6.12
CA VAL A 89 -1.29 -7.25 6.13
C VAL A 89 -1.41 -6.20 7.23
N LEU A 90 -2.57 -5.55 7.38
CA LEU A 90 -2.79 -4.55 8.43
C LEU A 90 -2.65 -5.16 9.83
N LEU A 91 -3.16 -6.38 10.05
CA LEU A 91 -3.03 -7.08 11.33
C LEU A 91 -1.58 -7.45 11.63
N TYR A 92 -0.85 -8.00 10.64
CA TYR A 92 0.55 -8.35 10.80
C TYR A 92 1.42 -7.11 11.03
N TRP A 93 1.20 -6.06 10.27
CA TRP A 93 1.92 -4.80 10.42
C TRP A 93 1.62 -4.11 11.76
N GLY A 94 0.35 -4.06 12.20
CA GLY A 94 -0.05 -3.48 13.48
C GLY A 94 0.53 -4.19 14.69
N TRP A 95 0.92 -5.46 14.57
CA TRP A 95 1.63 -6.18 15.62
C TRP A 95 3.01 -5.53 15.90
N TYR A 96 3.67 -5.01 14.89
CA TYR A 96 5.00 -4.38 15.00
C TYR A 96 4.91 -2.86 15.11
N TRP A 97 3.94 -2.23 14.49
CA TRP A 97 3.69 -0.80 14.57
C TRP A 97 2.28 -0.52 15.12
N ARG A 98 2.24 -0.26 16.42
CA ARG A 98 0.99 -0.15 17.19
C ARG A 98 0.05 0.93 16.69
N GLU A 99 0.56 1.98 16.03
CA GLU A 99 -0.24 3.07 15.44
C GLU A 99 -1.36 2.52 14.52
N VAL A 100 -1.13 1.39 13.85
CA VAL A 100 -2.15 0.72 13.02
C VAL A 100 -3.33 0.26 13.86
N TYR A 101 -3.08 -0.31 15.06
CA TYR A 101 -4.14 -0.76 15.95
C TYR A 101 -4.79 0.39 16.69
N ASP A 102 -4.00 1.36 17.12
CA ASP A 102 -4.48 2.53 17.82
C ASP A 102 -5.39 3.37 16.90
N SER A 103 -5.09 3.37 15.58
CA SER A 103 -5.90 4.02 14.53
C SER A 103 -6.98 3.13 13.91
N ALA A 104 -7.21 1.91 14.40
CA ALA A 104 -8.21 0.99 13.83
C ALA A 104 -9.63 1.58 13.83
N HIS A 105 -9.97 2.38 14.84
CA HIS A 105 -11.24 3.11 14.90
C HIS A 105 -11.40 4.11 13.73
N LEU A 106 -10.31 4.72 13.25
CA LEU A 106 -10.31 5.63 12.11
C LEU A 106 -10.51 4.88 10.79
N ILE A 107 -9.94 3.69 10.66
CA ILE A 107 -10.19 2.80 9.51
C ILE A 107 -11.67 2.38 9.48
N ALA A 108 -12.23 2.03 10.64
CA ALA A 108 -13.64 1.70 10.77
C ALA A 108 -14.56 2.90 10.43
N ALA A 109 -14.21 4.10 10.88
CA ALA A 109 -14.93 5.33 10.52
C ALA A 109 -14.92 5.59 9.00
N GLN A 110 -13.78 5.37 8.33
CA GLN A 110 -13.69 5.45 6.87
C GLN A 110 -14.60 4.42 6.17
N LEU A 111 -14.68 3.19 6.66
CA LEU A 111 -15.58 2.17 6.12
C LEU A 111 -17.04 2.57 6.25
N VAL A 112 -17.43 3.04 7.41
CA VAL A 112 -18.81 3.50 7.67
C VAL A 112 -19.16 4.69 6.77
N PHE A 113 -18.25 5.68 6.66
CA PHE A 113 -18.39 6.79 5.73
C PHE A 113 -18.51 6.33 4.28
N ALA A 114 -17.63 5.39 3.86
CA ALA A 114 -17.62 4.88 2.50
C ALA A 114 -18.93 4.19 2.12
N TYR A 115 -19.53 3.41 3.03
CA TYR A 115 -20.84 2.80 2.79
C TYR A 115 -21.94 3.85 2.63
N ALA A 116 -22.02 4.84 3.51
CA ALA A 116 -23.01 5.91 3.41
C ALA A 116 -22.83 6.69 2.10
N PHE A 117 -21.59 7.08 1.79
CA PHE A 117 -21.26 7.86 0.60
C PHE A 117 -21.55 7.11 -0.70
N ASP A 118 -21.11 5.84 -0.82
CA ASP A 118 -21.30 5.02 -2.02
C ASP A 118 -22.78 4.72 -2.28
N MET A 119 -23.59 4.51 -1.22
CA MET A 119 -25.05 4.37 -1.33
C MET A 119 -25.70 5.64 -1.83
N LEU A 120 -25.40 6.78 -1.22
CA LEU A 120 -25.97 8.06 -1.63
C LEU A 120 -25.58 8.42 -3.05
N LEU A 121 -24.31 8.23 -3.42
CA LEU A 121 -23.83 8.45 -4.77
C LEU A 121 -24.52 7.52 -5.78
N GLY A 122 -24.62 6.22 -5.47
CA GLY A 122 -25.25 5.24 -6.30
C GLY A 122 -26.72 5.57 -6.58
N TRP A 123 -27.50 5.85 -5.54
CA TRP A 123 -28.91 6.22 -5.66
C TRP A 123 -29.15 7.63 -6.22
N SER A 124 -28.17 8.52 -6.15
CA SER A 124 -28.24 9.81 -6.86
C SER A 124 -28.16 9.64 -8.37
N ARG A 125 -27.53 8.56 -8.85
CA ARG A 125 -27.26 8.32 -10.28
C ARG A 125 -28.18 7.30 -10.93
N ARG A 126 -28.69 6.35 -10.15
CA ARG A 126 -29.51 5.22 -10.62
C ARG A 126 -30.46 4.76 -9.53
N ASP A 127 -31.46 3.98 -9.90
CA ASP A 127 -32.45 3.46 -8.93
C ASP A 127 -31.97 2.21 -8.18
N THR A 128 -30.92 1.57 -8.64
CA THR A 128 -30.40 0.33 -8.05
C THR A 128 -29.02 0.56 -7.43
N TYR A 129 -28.87 0.15 -6.17
CA TYR A 129 -27.61 0.06 -5.48
C TYR A 129 -27.26 -1.39 -5.14
N THR A 130 -26.00 -1.76 -5.29
CA THR A 130 -25.51 -3.11 -4.99
C THR A 130 -24.67 -3.05 -3.70
N LEU A 131 -25.24 -3.55 -2.61
CA LEU A 131 -24.55 -3.66 -1.33
C LEU A 131 -23.63 -4.90 -1.32
N GLY A 132 -22.41 -4.76 -0.85
CA GLY A 132 -21.44 -5.85 -0.73
C GLY A 132 -20.14 -5.38 -0.10
N PHE A 133 -19.09 -6.19 -0.21
CA PHE A 133 -17.76 -5.91 0.37
C PHE A 133 -16.91 -4.90 -0.44
N GLY A 134 -17.49 -4.21 -1.43
CA GLY A 134 -16.74 -3.29 -2.29
C GLY A 134 -15.97 -2.18 -1.59
N PRO A 135 -16.48 -1.56 -0.52
CA PRO A 135 -15.75 -0.54 0.23
C PRO A 135 -14.48 -1.04 0.94
N PHE A 136 -14.47 -2.27 1.46
CA PHE A 136 -13.34 -2.79 2.23
C PHE A 136 -12.00 -2.76 1.47
N PRO A 137 -11.87 -3.33 0.24
CA PRO A 137 -10.61 -3.29 -0.49
C PRO A 137 -10.14 -1.87 -0.79
N VAL A 138 -11.05 -0.93 -1.01
CA VAL A 138 -10.70 0.47 -1.30
C VAL A 138 -10.10 1.12 -0.06
N ILE A 139 -10.78 1.02 1.09
CA ILE A 139 -10.34 1.63 2.34
C ILE A 139 -9.03 1.00 2.83
N PHE A 140 -8.94 -0.33 2.85
CA PHE A 140 -7.72 -1.01 3.29
C PHE A 140 -6.54 -0.70 2.38
N SER A 141 -6.76 -0.68 1.05
CA SER A 141 -5.71 -0.29 0.10
C SER A 141 -5.20 1.13 0.34
N ILE A 142 -6.09 2.09 0.56
CA ILE A 142 -5.69 3.47 0.88
C ILE A 142 -4.83 3.49 2.14
N ASN A 143 -5.26 2.83 3.21
CA ASN A 143 -4.57 2.87 4.50
C ASN A 143 -3.25 2.07 4.52
N LEU A 144 -3.00 1.19 3.56
CA LEU A 144 -1.69 0.55 3.39
C LEU A 144 -0.62 1.47 2.80
N PHE A 145 -1.00 2.64 2.24
CA PHE A 145 -0.05 3.52 1.54
C PHE A 145 -0.04 4.97 2.05
N LEU A 146 -1.20 5.50 2.43
CA LEU A 146 -1.31 6.89 2.84
C LEU A 146 -2.52 7.10 3.73
N TRP A 147 -2.33 7.72 4.88
CA TRP A 147 -3.40 8.22 5.74
C TRP A 147 -3.01 9.55 6.34
N PHE A 148 -4.00 10.40 6.50
CA PHE A 148 -3.83 11.69 7.12
C PHE A 148 -3.78 11.55 8.64
N LYS A 149 -2.94 12.38 9.27
CA LYS A 149 -2.89 12.50 10.73
C LYS A 149 -4.25 12.98 11.27
N PRO A 150 -4.61 12.67 12.52
CA PRO A 150 -5.93 12.97 13.09
C PRO A 150 -6.39 14.42 12.90
N ASP A 151 -5.49 15.39 13.00
CA ASP A 151 -5.79 16.81 12.82
C ASP A 151 -6.27 17.21 11.42
N TRP A 152 -5.96 16.39 10.42
CA TRP A 152 -6.27 16.60 9.01
C TRP A 152 -7.18 15.53 8.43
N PHE A 153 -7.89 14.81 9.30
CA PHE A 153 -8.63 13.62 8.92
C PHE A 153 -9.82 13.89 7.99
N TYR A 154 -10.34 15.13 7.92
CA TYR A 154 -11.32 15.51 6.90
C TYR A 154 -10.79 15.32 5.47
N LEU A 155 -9.48 15.46 5.23
CA LEU A 155 -8.85 15.16 3.94
C LEU A 155 -8.90 13.66 3.62
N GLN A 156 -8.85 12.80 4.64
CA GLN A 156 -9.02 11.36 4.47
C GLN A 156 -10.43 11.03 3.94
N PHE A 157 -11.48 11.64 4.51
CA PHE A 157 -12.84 11.48 4.01
C PHE A 157 -12.99 12.01 2.58
N LEU A 158 -12.39 13.15 2.25
CA LEU A 158 -12.37 13.67 0.88
C LEU A 158 -11.64 12.75 -0.09
N MET A 159 -10.52 12.15 0.32
CA MET A 159 -9.78 11.18 -0.49
C MET A 159 -10.62 9.94 -0.76
N VAL A 160 -11.31 9.41 0.26
CA VAL A 160 -12.25 8.29 0.12
C VAL A 160 -13.41 8.67 -0.82
N ALA A 161 -14.03 9.83 -0.60
CA ALA A 161 -15.12 10.33 -1.44
C ALA A 161 -14.71 10.44 -2.92
N LEU A 162 -13.50 10.97 -3.19
CA LEU A 162 -12.95 11.06 -4.53
C LEU A 162 -12.82 9.68 -5.18
N GLY A 163 -12.34 8.67 -4.44
CA GLY A 163 -12.21 7.31 -4.96
C GLY A 163 -13.54 6.70 -5.42
N PHE A 164 -14.58 6.84 -4.61
CA PHE A 164 -15.93 6.35 -4.98
C PHE A 164 -16.58 7.22 -6.07
N ALA A 165 -16.38 8.53 -6.05
CA ALA A 165 -16.89 9.42 -7.09
C ALA A 165 -16.29 9.07 -8.46
N VAL A 166 -14.98 8.89 -8.54
CA VAL A 166 -14.30 8.54 -9.79
C VAL A 166 -14.73 7.16 -10.30
N LYS A 167 -14.86 6.18 -9.43
CA LYS A 167 -15.37 4.84 -9.77
C LYS A 167 -16.78 4.89 -10.38
N GLU A 168 -17.64 5.77 -9.88
CA GLU A 168 -19.04 5.88 -10.36
C GLU A 168 -19.16 6.79 -11.58
N LEU A 169 -18.43 7.91 -11.62
CA LEU A 169 -18.61 8.95 -12.63
C LEU A 169 -17.74 8.74 -13.88
N ILE A 170 -16.50 8.24 -13.72
CA ILE A 170 -15.54 8.12 -14.83
C ILE A 170 -15.46 6.68 -15.30
N ARG A 171 -16.22 6.39 -16.35
CA ARG A 171 -16.36 5.05 -16.92
C ARG A 171 -16.16 5.10 -18.42
N TRP A 172 -15.62 4.02 -18.96
CA TRP A 172 -15.55 3.78 -20.39
C TRP A 172 -16.30 2.50 -20.77
N ASP A 173 -16.56 2.34 -22.05
CA ASP A 173 -17.02 1.07 -22.60
C ASP A 173 -15.79 0.24 -22.98
N LYS A 174 -15.63 -0.92 -22.34
CA LYS A 174 -14.53 -1.84 -22.58
C LYS A 174 -15.09 -3.20 -22.96
N ASP A 175 -15.00 -3.52 -24.25
CA ASP A 175 -15.52 -4.76 -24.85
C ASP A 175 -17.01 -5.00 -24.51
N GLY A 176 -17.85 -3.97 -24.72
CA GLY A 176 -19.29 -4.04 -24.50
C GLY A 176 -19.73 -4.04 -23.03
N ARG A 177 -18.82 -3.70 -22.10
CA ARG A 177 -19.13 -3.57 -20.68
C ARG A 177 -18.65 -2.24 -20.13
N ARG A 178 -19.54 -1.52 -19.45
CA ARG A 178 -19.18 -0.32 -18.72
C ARG A 178 -18.31 -0.66 -17.51
N ALA A 179 -17.05 -0.23 -17.54
CA ALA A 179 -16.08 -0.39 -16.44
C ALA A 179 -15.55 0.99 -16.02
N HIS A 180 -15.17 1.14 -14.77
CA HIS A 180 -14.44 2.33 -14.32
C HIS A 180 -13.04 2.33 -14.95
N ILE A 181 -12.53 3.52 -15.25
CA ILE A 181 -11.22 3.70 -15.86
C ILE A 181 -10.12 3.56 -14.79
N PHE A 182 -10.30 4.24 -13.68
CA PHE A 182 -9.33 4.33 -12.62
C PHE A 182 -9.62 3.37 -11.48
N ASN A 183 -8.57 2.81 -10.92
CA ASN A 183 -8.66 2.08 -9.67
C ASN A 183 -9.12 3.03 -8.55
N PRO A 184 -10.18 2.70 -7.79
CA PRO A 184 -10.80 3.59 -6.82
C PRO A 184 -9.94 3.90 -5.59
N SER A 185 -8.90 3.13 -5.32
CA SER A 185 -7.92 3.45 -4.27
C SER A 185 -6.70 4.17 -4.83
N SER A 186 -6.18 3.76 -6.00
CA SER A 186 -4.94 4.34 -6.54
C SER A 186 -5.12 5.75 -7.08
N PHE A 187 -6.29 6.06 -7.65
CA PHE A 187 -6.53 7.39 -8.19
C PHE A 187 -6.52 8.48 -7.11
N PRO A 188 -7.31 8.36 -6.03
CA PRO A 188 -7.24 9.35 -4.96
C PRO A 188 -5.88 9.39 -4.28
N LEU A 189 -5.21 8.25 -4.09
CA LEU A 189 -3.83 8.21 -3.59
C LEU A 189 -2.91 9.07 -4.44
N ALA A 190 -2.95 8.94 -5.77
CA ALA A 190 -2.11 9.74 -6.67
C ALA A 190 -2.47 11.23 -6.65
N VAL A 191 -3.75 11.58 -6.66
CA VAL A 191 -4.21 12.98 -6.63
C VAL A 191 -3.79 13.68 -5.34
N PHE A 192 -4.03 13.05 -4.20
CA PHE A 192 -3.65 13.61 -2.90
C PHE A 192 -2.13 13.63 -2.72
N SER A 193 -1.40 12.60 -3.18
CA SER A 193 0.07 12.62 -3.21
C SER A 193 0.61 13.79 -4.02
N LEU A 194 0.06 14.03 -5.21
CA LEU A 194 0.44 15.18 -6.04
C LEU A 194 0.13 16.51 -5.33
N GLY A 195 -1.03 16.63 -4.69
CA GLY A 195 -1.40 17.80 -3.90
C GLY A 195 -0.42 18.05 -2.74
N LEU A 196 -0.05 17.01 -2.00
CA LEU A 196 0.92 17.09 -0.89
C LEU A 196 2.31 17.47 -1.38
N ILE A 197 2.75 16.94 -2.52
CA ILE A 197 4.02 17.31 -3.16
C ILE A 197 4.01 18.78 -3.57
N LEU A 198 2.99 19.22 -4.30
CA LEU A 198 2.91 20.60 -4.81
C LEU A 198 2.79 21.65 -3.70
N THR A 199 2.21 21.28 -2.57
CA THR A 199 2.06 22.16 -1.41
C THR A 199 3.20 22.05 -0.41
N GLY A 200 4.10 21.07 -0.56
CA GLY A 200 5.17 20.78 0.41
C GLY A 200 4.64 20.30 1.78
N LYS A 201 3.44 19.67 1.81
CA LYS A 201 2.73 19.31 3.03
C LYS A 201 2.65 17.79 3.27
N SER A 202 3.70 17.06 2.92
CA SER A 202 3.78 15.60 3.16
C SER A 202 3.70 15.22 4.63
N ASP A 203 4.10 16.13 5.52
CA ASP A 203 4.04 16.02 6.98
C ASP A 203 2.62 15.90 7.58
N LEU A 204 1.60 16.25 6.81
CA LEU A 204 0.19 16.08 7.20
C LEU A 204 -0.25 14.61 7.23
N THR A 205 0.57 13.71 6.72
CA THR A 205 0.26 12.29 6.58
C THR A 205 1.31 11.41 7.26
N TRP A 206 0.94 10.16 7.48
CA TRP A 206 1.84 9.10 7.93
C TRP A 206 2.59 8.40 6.77
N GLY A 207 2.56 8.95 5.53
CA GLY A 207 3.07 8.27 4.34
C GLY A 207 4.53 7.82 4.44
N GLN A 208 5.40 8.65 5.01
CA GLN A 208 6.81 8.31 5.24
C GLN A 208 6.95 7.19 6.29
N ASP A 209 6.21 7.30 7.40
CA ASP A 209 6.24 6.31 8.48
C ASP A 209 5.66 4.97 8.01
N ILE A 210 4.61 4.99 7.20
CA ILE A 210 4.03 3.81 6.57
C ILE A 210 5.09 3.08 5.74
N ALA A 211 5.79 3.81 4.86
CA ALA A 211 6.80 3.21 3.98
C ALA A 211 7.99 2.65 4.76
N SER A 212 8.44 3.33 5.81
CA SER A 212 9.57 2.88 6.62
C SER A 212 9.20 1.76 7.60
N THR A 213 8.05 1.84 8.28
CA THR A 213 7.67 0.85 9.28
C THR A 213 7.28 -0.49 8.68
N GLN A 214 6.73 -0.53 7.46
CA GLN A 214 6.49 -1.78 6.74
C GLN A 214 7.77 -2.56 6.47
N PHE A 215 8.90 -1.87 6.40
CA PHE A 215 10.21 -2.50 6.19
C PHE A 215 10.75 -3.21 7.43
N TYR A 216 10.34 -2.82 8.63
CA TYR A 216 10.82 -3.42 9.89
C TYR A 216 10.24 -4.79 10.20
N LEU A 217 9.20 -5.23 9.48
CA LEU A 217 8.55 -6.50 9.74
C LEU A 217 9.44 -7.66 9.26
N PRO A 218 9.71 -8.66 10.10
CA PRO A 218 10.38 -9.87 9.64
C PRO A 218 9.51 -10.59 8.60
N HIS A 219 10.15 -11.23 7.62
CA HIS A 219 9.49 -12.04 6.58
C HIS A 219 8.40 -11.31 5.78
N MET A 220 8.44 -9.97 5.70
CA MET A 220 7.38 -9.20 5.05
C MET A 220 7.22 -9.55 3.56
N TYR A 221 8.32 -9.79 2.84
CA TYR A 221 8.25 -10.19 1.44
C TYR A 221 7.56 -11.54 1.25
N VAL A 222 7.90 -12.54 2.07
CA VAL A 222 7.24 -13.85 2.05
C VAL A 222 5.78 -13.73 2.43
N THR A 223 5.48 -12.93 3.45
CA THR A 223 4.11 -12.67 3.89
C THR A 223 3.28 -12.06 2.77
N LEU A 224 3.78 -11.02 2.10
CA LEU A 224 3.09 -10.37 0.98
C LEU A 224 2.94 -11.31 -0.22
N PHE A 225 3.97 -12.10 -0.52
CA PHE A 225 3.92 -13.11 -1.57
C PHE A 225 2.79 -14.11 -1.32
N LEU A 226 2.76 -14.73 -0.12
CA LEU A 226 1.76 -15.74 0.26
C LEU A 226 0.34 -15.16 0.30
N ILE A 227 0.17 -13.98 0.90
CA ILE A 227 -1.13 -13.28 0.97
C ILE A 227 -1.62 -12.88 -0.42
N GLY A 228 -0.72 -12.57 -1.36
CA GLY A 228 -1.05 -12.20 -2.73
C GLY A 228 -1.48 -13.39 -3.61
N LEU A 229 -1.04 -14.62 -3.33
CA LEU A 229 -1.32 -15.80 -4.17
C LEU A 229 -2.81 -16.07 -4.41
N PRO A 230 -3.70 -16.05 -3.40
CA PRO A 230 -5.14 -16.25 -3.65
C PRO A 230 -5.71 -15.22 -4.62
N GLY A 231 -5.35 -13.94 -4.46
CA GLY A 231 -5.76 -12.88 -5.37
C GLY A 231 -5.25 -13.12 -6.79
N GLN A 232 -3.98 -13.46 -6.96
CA GLN A 232 -3.37 -13.77 -8.25
C GLN A 232 -4.07 -14.95 -8.93
N PHE A 233 -4.44 -15.99 -8.16
CA PHE A 233 -5.16 -17.14 -8.68
C PHE A 233 -6.56 -16.78 -9.19
N PHE A 234 -7.35 -16.10 -8.36
CA PHE A 234 -8.75 -15.81 -8.69
C PHE A 234 -8.90 -14.69 -9.72
N PHE A 235 -7.98 -13.73 -9.76
CA PHE A 235 -8.03 -12.59 -10.69
C PHE A 235 -7.26 -12.85 -11.99
N GLY A 236 -6.40 -13.89 -12.02
CA GLY A 236 -5.57 -14.23 -13.17
C GLY A 236 -4.54 -13.13 -13.50
N VAL A 237 -3.99 -12.46 -12.50
CA VAL A 237 -3.06 -11.32 -12.65
C VAL A 237 -1.60 -11.67 -12.33
N THR A 238 -1.28 -12.95 -12.23
CA THR A 238 0.07 -13.41 -11.86
C THR A 238 1.15 -12.91 -12.82
N SER A 239 0.91 -12.97 -14.14
CA SER A 239 1.86 -12.48 -15.13
C SER A 239 2.16 -10.99 -14.98
N MET A 240 1.17 -10.20 -14.55
CA MET A 240 1.31 -8.77 -14.31
C MET A 240 2.17 -8.48 -13.07
N THR A 241 1.88 -9.14 -11.95
CA THR A 241 2.67 -9.01 -10.71
C THR A 241 4.11 -9.48 -10.93
N MET A 242 4.28 -10.68 -11.50
CA MET A 242 5.58 -11.26 -11.81
C MET A 242 6.42 -10.33 -12.69
N SER A 243 5.86 -9.80 -13.76
CA SER A 243 6.61 -8.91 -14.67
C SER A 243 7.00 -7.60 -14.00
N ALA A 244 6.15 -7.02 -13.15
CA ALA A 244 6.50 -5.81 -12.38
C ALA A 244 7.69 -6.08 -11.45
N VAL A 245 7.61 -7.16 -10.67
CA VAL A 245 8.66 -7.54 -9.72
C VAL A 245 9.97 -7.86 -10.45
N VAL A 246 9.92 -8.73 -11.46
CA VAL A 246 11.11 -9.14 -12.22
C VAL A 246 11.79 -7.94 -12.89
N THR A 247 11.02 -7.04 -13.49
CA THR A 247 11.59 -5.85 -14.14
C THR A 247 12.33 -4.96 -13.14
N THR A 248 11.72 -4.68 -12.00
CA THR A 248 12.33 -3.84 -10.96
C THR A 248 13.53 -4.52 -10.33
N TYR A 249 13.45 -5.84 -10.09
CA TYR A 249 14.53 -6.62 -9.51
C TYR A 249 15.74 -6.71 -10.45
N VAL A 250 15.51 -7.03 -11.72
CA VAL A 250 16.61 -7.09 -12.73
C VAL A 250 17.28 -5.73 -12.88
N PHE A 251 16.49 -4.64 -12.92
CA PHE A 251 17.05 -3.30 -12.92
C PHE A 251 17.92 -3.06 -11.67
N GLY A 252 17.41 -3.40 -10.48
CA GLY A 252 18.14 -3.26 -9.21
C GLY A 252 19.45 -4.06 -9.18
N LEU A 253 19.42 -5.30 -9.69
CA LEU A 253 20.62 -6.15 -9.82
C LEU A 253 21.66 -5.55 -10.76
N LEU A 254 21.24 -5.05 -11.93
CA LEU A 254 22.16 -4.44 -12.91
C LEU A 254 22.77 -3.17 -12.34
N TYR A 255 21.98 -2.35 -11.65
CA TYR A 255 22.47 -1.16 -10.99
C TYR A 255 23.48 -1.50 -9.88
N PHE A 256 23.16 -2.49 -9.03
CA PHE A 256 24.05 -2.94 -7.97
C PHE A 256 25.36 -3.53 -8.54
N ALA A 257 25.28 -4.33 -9.60
CA ALA A 257 26.46 -4.87 -10.26
C ALA A 257 27.38 -3.77 -10.84
N ALA A 258 26.79 -2.67 -11.32
CA ALA A 258 27.54 -1.55 -11.88
C ALA A 258 28.12 -0.60 -10.82
N THR A 259 27.41 -0.39 -9.70
CA THR A 259 27.75 0.67 -8.72
C THR A 259 28.19 0.13 -7.35
N GLY A 260 27.85 -1.12 -7.02
CA GLY A 260 28.11 -1.73 -5.71
C GLY A 260 27.17 -1.26 -4.59
N VAL A 261 26.14 -0.46 -4.91
CA VAL A 261 25.14 0.03 -3.95
C VAL A 261 23.72 -0.23 -4.47
N TYR A 262 22.72 -0.21 -3.57
CA TYR A 262 21.33 -0.34 -3.98
C TYR A 262 20.84 0.92 -4.67
N PHE A 263 20.00 0.74 -5.70
CA PHE A 263 19.33 1.85 -6.36
C PHE A 263 18.25 2.48 -5.48
N PHE A 264 17.38 1.63 -4.93
CA PHE A 264 16.46 2.05 -3.89
C PHE A 264 17.19 2.07 -2.56
N TYR A 265 16.78 2.93 -1.69
CA TYR A 265 17.41 3.30 -0.43
C TYR A 265 18.15 2.14 0.30
N ASP A 266 17.62 0.92 0.32
CA ASP A 266 18.17 -0.21 1.07
C ASP A 266 17.83 -1.58 0.49
N SER A 267 17.31 -1.64 -0.73
CA SER A 267 16.82 -2.91 -1.29
C SER A 267 16.77 -2.90 -2.82
N TYR A 268 16.68 -4.10 -3.42
CA TYR A 268 16.39 -4.22 -4.85
C TYR A 268 14.96 -3.81 -5.19
N ILE A 269 14.02 -4.02 -4.26
CA ILE A 269 12.62 -3.59 -4.36
C ILE A 269 12.16 -3.21 -2.96
N PRO A 270 11.82 -1.94 -2.67
CA PRO A 270 11.29 -1.54 -1.38
C PRO A 270 10.01 -2.30 -1.05
N ILE A 271 9.80 -2.65 0.22
CA ILE A 271 8.62 -3.43 0.64
C ILE A 271 7.31 -2.75 0.25
N ALA A 272 7.22 -1.43 0.41
CA ALA A 272 6.01 -0.70 0.02
C ALA A 272 5.75 -0.74 -1.50
N VAL A 273 6.80 -0.83 -2.33
CA VAL A 273 6.69 -1.05 -3.78
C VAL A 273 6.22 -2.48 -4.07
N PHE A 274 6.82 -3.47 -3.40
CA PHE A 274 6.44 -4.88 -3.52
C PHE A 274 4.99 -5.11 -3.08
N LEU A 275 4.54 -4.46 -2.00
CA LEU A 275 3.15 -4.42 -1.57
C LEU A 275 2.24 -3.86 -2.67
N GLY A 276 2.64 -2.74 -3.29
CA GLY A 276 1.92 -2.14 -4.41
C GLY A 276 1.78 -3.08 -5.60
N MET A 277 2.85 -3.83 -5.90
CA MET A 277 2.86 -4.84 -6.97
C MET A 277 1.96 -6.06 -6.69
N HIS A 278 1.54 -6.29 -5.46
CA HIS A 278 0.68 -7.40 -5.09
C HIS A 278 -0.76 -6.98 -4.82
N LEU A 279 -0.99 -5.82 -4.20
CA LEU A 279 -2.29 -5.47 -3.63
C LEU A 279 -2.87 -4.13 -4.11
N LEU A 280 -2.10 -3.28 -4.83
CA LEU A 280 -2.59 -1.97 -5.27
C LEU A 280 -2.98 -1.95 -6.76
N PHE A 281 -2.08 -2.32 -7.67
CA PHE A 281 -2.30 -2.17 -9.11
C PHE A 281 -2.96 -3.39 -9.77
N THR A 282 -3.15 -4.47 -9.02
CA THR A 282 -3.67 -5.77 -9.49
C THR A 282 -5.19 -5.87 -9.51
N ASP A 283 -5.91 -4.76 -9.52
CA ASP A 283 -7.37 -4.77 -9.70
C ASP A 283 -7.73 -5.28 -11.11
N PRO A 284 -8.49 -6.39 -11.22
CA PRO A 284 -8.84 -6.97 -12.52
C PRO A 284 -9.70 -6.05 -13.39
N SER A 285 -10.44 -5.10 -12.80
CA SER A 285 -11.27 -4.13 -13.52
C SER A 285 -10.44 -3.10 -14.27
N THR A 286 -9.28 -2.76 -13.72
CA THR A 286 -8.35 -1.75 -14.23
C THR A 286 -7.02 -2.35 -14.71
N SER A 287 -7.07 -3.61 -15.19
CA SER A 287 -5.94 -4.34 -15.76
C SER A 287 -6.17 -4.65 -17.24
N PRO A 288 -5.11 -4.84 -18.05
CA PRO A 288 -5.22 -5.35 -19.42
C PRO A 288 -5.89 -6.73 -19.47
N ARG A 289 -6.54 -7.02 -20.60
CA ARG A 289 -7.23 -8.31 -20.78
C ARG A 289 -6.37 -9.36 -21.48
N THR A 290 -5.40 -8.92 -22.29
CA THR A 290 -4.45 -9.82 -22.95
C THR A 290 -3.32 -10.19 -21.99
N GLU A 291 -2.76 -11.41 -22.14
CA GLU A 291 -1.63 -11.82 -21.28
C GLU A 291 -0.38 -10.99 -21.54
N LEU A 292 -0.06 -10.73 -22.81
CA LEU A 292 1.04 -9.83 -23.16
C LEU A 292 0.78 -8.41 -22.65
N GLY A 293 -0.48 -7.94 -22.70
CA GLY A 293 -0.85 -6.65 -22.13
C GLY A 293 -0.59 -6.56 -20.63
N ARG A 294 -0.86 -7.63 -19.88
CA ARG A 294 -0.55 -7.71 -18.44
C ARG A 294 0.95 -7.67 -18.16
N VAL A 295 1.73 -8.39 -18.98
CA VAL A 295 3.20 -8.35 -18.90
C VAL A 295 3.72 -6.93 -19.16
N ILE A 296 3.26 -6.29 -20.25
CA ILE A 296 3.66 -4.91 -20.59
C ILE A 296 3.25 -3.94 -19.47
N PHE A 297 2.03 -4.06 -18.96
CA PHE A 297 1.53 -3.20 -17.90
C PHE A 297 2.34 -3.33 -16.61
N GLY A 298 2.70 -4.56 -16.22
CA GLY A 298 3.57 -4.83 -15.08
C GLY A 298 4.97 -4.26 -15.28
N MET A 299 5.57 -4.47 -16.46
CA MET A 299 6.88 -3.89 -16.80
C MET A 299 6.86 -2.36 -16.71
N LEU A 300 5.82 -1.72 -17.27
CA LEU A 300 5.67 -0.27 -17.21
C LEU A 300 5.50 0.22 -15.78
N TYR A 301 4.78 -0.52 -14.92
CA TYR A 301 4.68 -0.18 -13.50
C TYR A 301 6.05 -0.22 -12.83
N GLY A 302 6.82 -1.29 -13.02
CA GLY A 302 8.17 -1.41 -12.46
C GLY A 302 9.12 -0.31 -12.94
N LEU A 303 9.17 -0.06 -14.27
CA LEU A 303 10.01 0.98 -14.84
C LEU A 303 9.60 2.39 -14.41
N SER A 304 8.30 2.69 -14.37
CA SER A 304 7.83 3.99 -13.92
C SER A 304 8.12 4.25 -12.44
N THR A 305 8.10 3.22 -11.60
CA THR A 305 8.55 3.33 -10.20
C THR A 305 10.01 3.75 -10.13
N VAL A 306 10.89 3.12 -10.91
CA VAL A 306 12.32 3.50 -11.01
C VAL A 306 12.48 4.95 -11.45
N VAL A 307 11.78 5.36 -12.51
CA VAL A 307 11.86 6.73 -13.04
C VAL A 307 11.36 7.74 -12.01
N LEU A 308 10.22 7.48 -11.38
CA LEU A 308 9.66 8.38 -10.37
C LEU A 308 10.55 8.49 -9.14
N TYR A 309 11.17 7.39 -8.70
CA TYR A 309 12.12 7.42 -7.60
C TYR A 309 13.27 8.40 -7.86
N VAL A 310 13.86 8.34 -9.07
CA VAL A 310 14.92 9.29 -9.48
C VAL A 310 14.40 10.73 -9.56
N LEU A 311 13.25 10.94 -10.19
CA LEU A 311 12.70 12.28 -10.37
C LEU A 311 12.37 12.94 -9.03
N LEU A 312 11.72 12.21 -8.14
CA LEU A 312 11.38 12.68 -6.80
C LEU A 312 12.65 12.97 -5.98
N GLY A 313 13.62 12.05 -5.98
CA GLY A 313 14.88 12.22 -5.27
C GLY A 313 15.68 13.43 -5.78
N ARG A 314 15.79 13.63 -7.11
CA ARG A 314 16.45 14.79 -7.69
C ARG A 314 15.76 16.12 -7.38
N ALA A 315 14.44 16.07 -7.21
CA ALA A 315 13.65 17.24 -6.83
C ALA A 315 13.65 17.50 -5.31
N GLY A 316 14.35 16.68 -4.50
CA GLY A 316 14.32 16.78 -3.04
C GLY A 316 12.96 16.44 -2.43
N LEU A 317 12.14 15.66 -3.13
CA LEU A 317 10.80 15.30 -2.72
C LEU A 317 10.77 13.88 -2.10
N PRO A 318 9.82 13.59 -1.20
CA PRO A 318 9.72 12.27 -0.60
C PRO A 318 9.53 11.17 -1.65
N THR A 319 10.45 10.21 -1.70
CA THR A 319 10.47 9.15 -2.72
C THR A 319 9.39 8.11 -2.53
N PHE A 320 8.76 8.01 -1.35
CA PHE A 320 7.70 7.03 -1.08
C PHE A 320 6.44 7.21 -1.95
N TYR A 321 6.31 8.31 -2.69
CA TYR A 321 5.23 8.52 -3.67
C TYR A 321 5.45 7.78 -5.01
N ASP A 322 6.63 7.22 -5.24
CA ASP A 322 7.06 6.58 -6.49
C ASP A 322 6.13 5.46 -7.00
N LYS A 323 5.45 4.77 -6.10
CA LYS A 323 4.53 3.66 -6.39
C LYS A 323 3.07 4.08 -6.57
N LEU A 324 2.73 5.36 -6.31
CA LEU A 324 1.35 5.86 -6.30
C LEU A 324 1.01 6.68 -7.55
N LEU A 325 1.94 7.53 -7.98
CA LEU A 325 1.67 8.57 -8.99
C LEU A 325 1.41 8.01 -10.40
N GLN A 326 2.04 6.89 -10.77
CA GLN A 326 1.95 6.34 -12.13
C GLN A 326 0.66 5.55 -12.38
N VAL A 327 0.00 5.01 -11.35
CA VAL A 327 -1.12 4.08 -11.54
C VAL A 327 -2.28 4.68 -12.36
N PRO A 328 -2.73 5.92 -12.13
CA PRO A 328 -3.76 6.52 -12.97
C PRO A 328 -3.36 6.66 -14.44
N LEU A 329 -2.11 7.00 -14.73
CA LEU A 329 -1.59 7.12 -16.10
C LEU A 329 -1.56 5.75 -16.77
N LEU A 330 -1.14 4.72 -16.05
CA LEU A 330 -1.18 3.33 -16.53
C LEU A 330 -2.61 2.86 -16.77
N ASN A 331 -3.57 3.23 -15.92
CA ASN A 331 -4.97 2.90 -16.14
C ASN A 331 -5.52 3.51 -17.45
N LEU A 332 -5.14 4.75 -17.78
CA LEU A 332 -5.50 5.39 -19.06
C LEU A 332 -4.89 4.67 -20.27
N SER A 333 -3.71 4.08 -20.13
CA SER A 333 -2.99 3.41 -21.20
C SER A 333 -3.48 1.98 -21.51
N ILE A 334 -4.37 1.40 -20.70
CA ILE A 334 -4.80 0.00 -20.81
C ILE A 334 -5.34 -0.35 -22.20
N THR A 335 -6.20 0.50 -22.78
CA THR A 335 -6.77 0.24 -24.11
C THR A 335 -5.72 0.28 -25.21
N LEU A 336 -4.73 1.15 -25.09
CA LEU A 336 -3.59 1.22 -25.99
C LEU A 336 -2.72 -0.02 -25.86
N ILE A 337 -2.41 -0.43 -24.64
CA ILE A 337 -1.61 -1.63 -24.32
C ILE A 337 -2.29 -2.87 -24.89
N ASP A 338 -3.60 -3.06 -24.66
CA ASP A 338 -4.35 -4.20 -25.20
C ASP A 338 -4.40 -4.18 -26.73
N ARG A 339 -4.49 -3.00 -27.37
CA ARG A 339 -4.44 -2.86 -28.84
C ARG A 339 -3.06 -3.25 -29.39
N LEU A 340 -2.00 -2.77 -28.77
CA LEU A 340 -0.62 -3.10 -29.15
C LEU A 340 -0.36 -4.60 -28.97
N ALA A 341 -0.76 -5.18 -27.85
CA ALA A 341 -0.59 -6.61 -27.56
C ALA A 341 -1.31 -7.52 -28.56
N ARG A 342 -2.43 -7.04 -29.15
CA ARG A 342 -3.17 -7.78 -30.20
C ARG A 342 -2.61 -7.57 -31.62
N SER A 343 -1.64 -6.68 -31.80
CA SER A 343 -1.05 -6.43 -33.12
C SER A 343 -0.32 -7.65 -33.67
N SER A 344 -0.26 -7.79 -34.99
CA SER A 344 0.43 -8.89 -35.67
C SER A 344 1.90 -8.97 -35.30
N ALA A 345 2.55 -7.81 -35.11
CA ALA A 345 3.95 -7.71 -34.75
C ALA A 345 4.29 -8.27 -33.35
N LEU A 346 3.38 -8.10 -32.39
CA LEU A 346 3.63 -8.52 -31.00
C LEU A 346 2.90 -9.83 -30.63
N ARG A 347 2.04 -10.34 -31.47
CA ARG A 347 1.28 -11.56 -31.20
C ARG A 347 2.17 -12.79 -30.96
N ALA A 348 3.32 -12.85 -31.61
CA ALA A 348 4.28 -13.94 -31.40
C ALA A 348 4.93 -13.94 -30.02
N LEU A 349 4.94 -12.78 -29.35
CA LEU A 349 5.48 -12.60 -27.99
C LEU A 349 4.41 -12.82 -26.90
N ASP A 350 3.14 -13.06 -27.29
CA ASP A 350 2.07 -13.27 -26.30
C ASP A 350 2.32 -14.60 -25.56
N PRO A 351 2.52 -14.60 -24.24
CA PRO A 351 2.69 -15.81 -23.45
C PRO A 351 1.53 -16.80 -23.62
N ALA A 352 0.35 -16.33 -24.02
CA ALA A 352 -0.80 -17.18 -24.35
C ALA A 352 -0.54 -18.07 -25.60
N ALA A 353 0.35 -17.66 -26.49
CA ALA A 353 0.71 -18.45 -27.67
C ALA A 353 1.53 -19.70 -27.32
N LEU A 354 2.24 -19.69 -26.18
CA LEU A 354 3.06 -20.83 -25.72
C LEU A 354 2.22 -22.01 -25.20
N GLY A 355 0.96 -21.78 -24.90
CA GLY A 355 0.04 -22.83 -24.44
C GLY A 355 -1.38 -22.63 -24.92
N PRO A 356 -1.62 -22.60 -26.24
CA PRO A 356 -2.95 -22.31 -26.82
C PRO A 356 -4.01 -23.35 -26.42
N SER A 357 -3.61 -24.58 -26.10
CA SER A 357 -4.48 -25.64 -25.61
C SER A 357 -4.84 -25.54 -24.12
N LEU A 358 -4.16 -24.69 -23.36
CA LEU A 358 -4.40 -24.55 -21.94
C LEU A 358 -5.57 -23.58 -21.69
N VAL A 359 -6.58 -24.03 -20.93
CA VAL A 359 -7.61 -23.15 -20.42
C VAL A 359 -6.98 -22.05 -19.54
N PRO A 360 -7.54 -20.81 -19.52
CA PRO A 360 -6.92 -19.66 -18.85
C PRO A 360 -6.53 -19.93 -17.39
N ARG A 361 -7.31 -20.71 -16.65
CA ARG A 361 -7.03 -21.08 -15.25
C ARG A 361 -5.79 -21.95 -15.11
N ARG A 362 -5.61 -22.96 -15.99
CA ARG A 362 -4.41 -23.84 -15.95
C ARG A 362 -3.15 -23.06 -16.35
N ARG A 363 -3.29 -22.16 -17.32
CA ARG A 363 -2.20 -21.26 -17.72
C ARG A 363 -1.79 -20.33 -16.59
N ASN A 364 -2.75 -19.74 -15.87
CA ASN A 364 -2.44 -18.92 -14.70
C ASN A 364 -1.75 -19.71 -13.58
N LEU A 365 -2.13 -20.99 -13.36
CA LEU A 365 -1.42 -21.88 -12.42
C LEU A 365 0.02 -22.12 -12.85
N ALA A 366 0.31 -22.29 -14.14
CA ALA A 366 1.67 -22.39 -14.65
C ALA A 366 2.47 -21.11 -14.36
N TYR A 367 1.87 -19.94 -14.59
CA TYR A 367 2.51 -18.64 -14.22
C TYR A 367 2.74 -18.54 -12.72
N MET A 368 1.83 -19.01 -11.88
CA MET A 368 2.01 -19.03 -10.42
C MET A 368 3.17 -19.96 -10.02
N SER A 369 3.30 -21.11 -10.66
CA SER A 369 4.43 -22.02 -10.42
C SER A 369 5.77 -21.37 -10.81
N ILE A 370 5.82 -20.73 -11.99
CA ILE A 370 7.01 -19.99 -12.44
C ILE A 370 7.32 -18.86 -11.46
N TRP A 371 6.28 -18.10 -11.04
CA TRP A 371 6.45 -17.01 -10.11
C TRP A 371 6.96 -17.48 -8.74
N THR A 372 6.45 -18.61 -8.23
CA THR A 372 6.94 -19.22 -6.98
C THR A 372 8.40 -19.62 -7.07
N ILE A 373 8.80 -20.23 -8.18
CA ILE A 373 10.21 -20.61 -8.41
C ILE A 373 11.09 -19.36 -8.48
N LEU A 374 10.69 -18.36 -9.25
CA LEU A 374 11.43 -17.10 -9.37
C LEU A 374 11.56 -16.40 -8.01
N PHE A 375 10.47 -16.32 -7.24
CA PHE A 375 10.52 -15.73 -5.91
C PHE A 375 11.44 -16.49 -4.96
N ALA A 376 11.41 -17.83 -4.99
CA ALA A 376 12.32 -18.67 -4.21
C ALA A 376 13.79 -18.45 -4.63
N VAL A 377 14.08 -18.38 -5.93
CA VAL A 377 15.43 -18.10 -6.44
C VAL A 377 15.87 -16.69 -6.03
N MET A 378 15.04 -15.68 -6.21
CA MET A 378 15.33 -14.31 -5.78
C MET A 378 15.64 -14.23 -4.28
N SER A 379 14.88 -14.95 -3.46
CA SER A 379 15.10 -15.00 -2.00
C SER A 379 16.36 -15.76 -1.61
N ALA A 380 16.74 -16.80 -2.37
CA ALA A 380 17.91 -17.62 -2.06
C ALA A 380 19.23 -17.00 -2.53
N VAL A 381 19.23 -16.30 -3.68
CA VAL A 381 20.47 -15.84 -4.33
C VAL A 381 20.91 -14.48 -3.79
N GLN A 382 20.06 -13.49 -3.80
CA GLN A 382 20.34 -12.17 -3.17
C GLN A 382 19.03 -11.38 -3.04
N GLY A 383 18.37 -11.65 -1.98
CA GLY A 383 17.20 -11.34 -1.79
C GLY A 383 16.28 -10.23 -1.85
N VAL A 384 15.14 -10.58 -2.31
CA VAL A 384 13.90 -10.09 -1.79
C VAL A 384 13.64 -10.90 -0.52
N GLY A 385 14.25 -10.55 0.60
CA GLY A 385 14.09 -11.31 1.85
C GLY A 385 14.72 -10.65 3.05
N ASP A 386 14.47 -11.19 4.22
CA ASP A 386 14.84 -10.62 5.52
C ASP A 386 16.35 -10.63 5.81
N SER A 387 17.14 -11.35 5.01
CA SER A 387 18.61 -11.37 5.11
C SER A 387 19.28 -10.51 4.03
N HIS A 388 18.57 -9.53 3.53
CA HIS A 388 19.03 -8.66 2.46
C HIS A 388 20.22 -7.77 2.93
N PRO A 389 21.36 -7.74 2.21
CA PRO A 389 22.53 -6.96 2.64
C PRO A 389 22.27 -5.47 2.84
N GLY A 390 21.32 -4.87 2.11
CA GLY A 390 20.91 -3.46 2.28
C GLY A 390 20.30 -3.12 3.64
N GLN A 391 19.95 -4.14 4.43
CA GLN A 391 19.51 -3.97 5.79
C GLN A 391 20.64 -4.00 6.81
N TRP A 392 21.86 -4.27 6.37
CA TRP A 392 23.00 -4.50 7.24
C TRP A 392 23.89 -3.26 7.33
N LEU A 393 24.06 -2.74 8.52
CA LEU A 393 24.98 -1.65 8.78
C LEU A 393 26.43 -1.99 8.36
N PRO A 394 26.97 -3.20 8.64
CA PRO A 394 28.31 -3.58 8.19
C PRO A 394 28.50 -3.49 6.67
N PHE A 395 27.47 -3.82 5.90
CA PHE A 395 27.51 -3.66 4.44
C PHE A 395 27.70 -2.19 4.04
N TRP A 396 26.93 -1.28 4.62
CA TRP A 396 27.01 0.14 4.28
C TRP A 396 28.32 0.78 4.75
N ARG A 397 28.85 0.35 5.91
CA ARG A 397 30.16 0.75 6.36
C ARG A 397 31.27 0.31 5.39
N GLN A 398 31.23 -0.93 4.93
CA GLN A 398 32.19 -1.42 3.96
C GLN A 398 32.06 -0.71 2.62
N ALA A 399 30.83 -0.54 2.13
CA ALA A 399 30.55 0.16 0.88
C ALA A 399 31.03 1.63 0.92
N CYS A 400 30.89 2.30 2.08
CA CYS A 400 31.42 3.65 2.28
C CYS A 400 32.94 3.65 2.28
N LYS A 401 33.62 2.70 2.96
CA LYS A 401 35.08 2.56 2.94
C LYS A 401 35.63 2.29 1.54
N ASP A 402 34.85 1.57 0.72
CA ASP A 402 35.18 1.26 -0.66
C ASP A 402 34.85 2.42 -1.63
N GLU A 403 34.49 3.59 -1.08
CA GLU A 403 34.12 4.80 -1.84
C GLU A 403 33.02 4.57 -2.88
N ARG A 404 32.09 3.64 -2.58
CA ARG A 404 30.97 3.35 -3.48
C ARG A 404 30.03 4.57 -3.57
N PRO A 405 29.53 4.89 -4.78
CA PRO A 405 28.60 6.00 -4.95
C PRO A 405 27.42 5.94 -3.99
N TYR A 406 27.11 7.05 -3.35
CA TYR A 406 26.00 7.21 -2.39
C TYR A 406 26.10 6.41 -1.08
N ALA A 407 27.10 5.55 -0.88
CA ALA A 407 27.17 4.69 0.30
C ALA A 407 27.45 5.48 1.60
N CYS A 408 28.36 6.45 1.55
CA CYS A 408 28.65 7.28 2.72
C CYS A 408 27.50 8.23 3.07
N PRO A 409 26.91 8.99 2.14
CA PRO A 409 25.68 9.75 2.43
C PRO A 409 24.53 8.90 2.96
N TYR A 410 24.35 7.69 2.41
CA TYR A 410 23.33 6.77 2.90
C TYR A 410 23.60 6.34 4.35
N LEU A 411 24.84 5.96 4.67
CA LEU A 411 25.24 5.58 6.03
C LEU A 411 25.01 6.73 7.00
N GLU A 412 25.34 7.95 6.61
CA GLU A 412 25.11 9.16 7.39
C GLU A 412 23.62 9.40 7.65
N ASP A 413 22.78 9.27 6.62
CA ASP A 413 21.32 9.40 6.74
C ASP A 413 20.74 8.37 7.70
N VAL A 414 21.18 7.10 7.61
CA VAL A 414 20.76 6.03 8.51
C VAL A 414 21.14 6.34 9.95
N LEU A 415 22.41 6.69 10.18
CA LEU A 415 22.91 7.01 11.53
C LEU A 415 22.21 8.25 12.09
N SER A 416 22.03 9.30 11.27
CA SER A 416 21.30 10.53 11.66
C SER A 416 19.86 10.23 12.05
N SER A 417 19.16 9.40 11.28
CA SER A 417 17.77 9.00 11.56
C SER A 417 17.63 8.28 12.89
N PHE A 418 18.56 7.38 13.22
CA PHE A 418 18.53 6.65 14.47
C PHE A 418 19.03 7.48 15.66
N CYS A 419 19.99 8.36 15.45
CA CYS A 419 20.40 9.35 16.45
C CYS A 419 19.23 10.26 16.84
N GLY A 420 18.48 10.78 15.85
CA GLY A 420 17.29 11.60 16.09
C GLY A 420 16.16 10.86 16.83
N ARG A 421 16.18 9.53 16.83
CA ARG A 421 15.24 8.66 17.58
C ARG A 421 15.78 8.25 18.96
N GLY A 422 16.92 8.82 19.40
CA GLY A 422 17.49 8.59 20.71
C GLY A 422 18.57 7.50 20.79
N SER A 423 19.01 6.93 19.66
CA SER A 423 20.13 5.97 19.65
C SER A 423 21.45 6.68 19.92
N ARG A 424 21.97 6.56 21.11
CA ARG A 424 23.28 7.13 21.51
C ARG A 424 24.41 6.57 20.67
N TRP A 425 24.35 5.29 20.38
CA TRP A 425 25.35 4.64 19.54
C TRP A 425 25.40 5.25 18.14
N ALA A 426 24.24 5.45 17.50
CA ALA A 426 24.17 6.07 16.17
C ALA A 426 24.68 7.52 16.19
N CYS A 427 24.43 8.26 17.28
CA CYS A 427 24.95 9.61 17.46
C CYS A 427 26.49 9.61 17.56
N ASN A 428 27.07 8.69 18.33
CA ASN A 428 28.52 8.55 18.47
C ASN A 428 29.18 8.19 17.13
N GLU A 429 28.66 7.17 16.46
CA GLU A 429 29.20 6.68 15.20
C GLU A 429 29.09 7.73 14.08
N GLY A 430 28.01 8.50 14.06
CA GLY A 430 27.78 9.58 13.10
C GLY A 430 28.50 10.90 13.43
N GLY A 431 29.25 10.99 14.52
CA GLY A 431 29.90 12.23 14.94
C GLY A 431 28.91 13.35 15.30
N MET A 432 27.68 13.01 15.69
CA MET A 432 26.59 13.97 15.91
C MET A 432 26.37 14.35 17.39
N LEU A 433 27.23 13.89 18.28
CA LEU A 433 27.13 14.17 19.74
C LEU A 433 27.06 15.67 20.06
N ASP A 434 27.78 16.49 19.31
CA ASP A 434 27.77 17.93 19.51
C ASP A 434 26.42 18.60 19.23
N ARG A 435 25.54 17.91 18.47
CA ARG A 435 24.20 18.44 18.11
C ARG A 435 23.11 18.07 19.13
N VAL A 436 23.32 17.02 19.92
CA VAL A 436 22.29 16.49 20.84
C VAL A 436 22.58 16.94 22.31
N GLY A 437 23.69 17.63 22.52
CA GLY A 437 24.18 17.97 23.86
C GLY A 437 24.76 16.72 24.55
N ALA A 438 26.04 16.75 24.84
CA ALA A 438 26.75 15.67 25.52
C ALA A 438 26.11 15.36 26.88
N VAL A 439 25.16 14.42 26.90
CA VAL A 439 24.81 13.76 28.16
C VAL A 439 25.83 12.64 28.31
N GLU A 440 26.91 12.94 29.00
CA GLU A 440 27.81 11.94 29.56
C GLU A 440 26.98 11.04 30.49
N SER A 441 26.41 9.97 29.92
CA SER A 441 25.89 8.89 30.72
C SER A 441 26.93 7.78 30.73
N SER A 442 27.52 7.57 31.90
CA SER A 442 28.35 6.41 32.21
C SER A 442 27.59 5.08 32.25
N ALA A 443 26.30 5.10 31.92
CA ALA A 443 25.50 3.90 31.86
C ALA A 443 25.80 3.15 30.55
N PRO A 444 25.91 1.81 30.58
CA PRO A 444 26.06 1.02 29.38
C PRO A 444 24.87 1.26 28.43
N PRO A 445 25.07 1.20 27.09
CA PRO A 445 24.00 1.42 26.14
C PRO A 445 22.83 0.44 26.39
N THR A 446 21.63 0.96 26.36
CA THR A 446 20.41 0.16 26.50
C THR A 446 19.97 -0.37 25.13
N LEU A 447 19.07 -1.37 25.11
CA LEU A 447 18.53 -1.89 23.86
C LEU A 447 17.76 -0.85 23.04
N ASP A 448 17.22 0.17 23.69
CA ASP A 448 16.54 1.30 23.04
C ASP A 448 17.53 2.17 22.24
N ASP A 449 18.81 2.08 22.52
CA ASP A 449 19.87 2.74 21.74
C ASP A 449 20.14 2.02 20.40
N TYR A 450 19.58 0.84 20.18
CA TYR A 450 19.77 0.02 18.96
C TYR A 450 18.47 -0.32 18.23
N PRO A 451 17.64 0.66 17.86
CA PRO A 451 16.36 0.39 17.20
C PRO A 451 16.51 -0.35 15.87
N ILE A 452 17.67 -0.22 15.21
CA ILE A 452 18.00 -0.92 13.97
C ILE A 452 18.23 -2.42 14.16
N ILE A 453 18.42 -2.90 15.40
CA ILE A 453 18.61 -4.33 15.70
C ILE A 453 17.43 -5.17 15.22
N LEU A 454 16.23 -4.64 15.34
CA LEU A 454 15.01 -5.31 14.94
C LEU A 454 14.85 -5.36 13.43
N ARG A 455 15.61 -4.53 12.72
CA ARG A 455 15.65 -4.43 11.27
C ARG A 455 16.78 -5.33 10.76
N GLY A 456 16.48 -6.27 9.90
CA GLY A 456 17.47 -7.17 9.31
C GLY A 456 17.81 -8.41 10.15
N SER A 457 17.12 -8.65 11.26
CA SER A 457 17.28 -9.92 11.95
C SER A 457 16.72 -11.06 11.10
N LYS A 458 17.48 -12.15 11.00
CA LYS A 458 17.17 -13.32 10.17
C LYS A 458 16.02 -14.18 10.73
N GLY A 459 15.00 -13.60 11.27
CA GLY A 459 13.86 -14.32 11.80
C GLY A 459 13.06 -13.51 12.78
N PRO A 460 11.87 -13.99 13.17
CA PRO A 460 11.08 -13.34 14.19
C PRO A 460 11.87 -13.32 15.49
N ILE A 461 12.05 -12.15 16.09
CA ILE A 461 12.53 -12.04 17.45
C ILE A 461 11.36 -12.44 18.33
N VAL A 462 11.25 -13.74 18.57
CA VAL A 462 10.16 -14.32 19.38
C VAL A 462 10.32 -13.93 20.84
N GLU A 463 11.57 -13.93 21.32
CA GLU A 463 11.93 -13.51 22.66
C GLU A 463 12.69 -12.19 22.59
N ARG A 464 12.16 -11.16 23.25
CA ARG A 464 12.78 -9.82 23.36
C ARG A 464 13.50 -9.66 24.70
N THR A 465 14.19 -10.72 25.14
CA THR A 465 15.04 -10.60 26.31
C THR A 465 16.29 -9.79 25.94
N PRO A 466 16.86 -9.02 26.87
CA PRO A 466 18.09 -8.26 26.63
C PRO A 466 19.20 -9.11 26.03
N ALA A 467 19.40 -10.30 26.54
CA ALA A 467 20.42 -11.23 26.06
C ALA A 467 20.25 -11.58 24.56
N VAL A 468 19.03 -11.94 24.14
CA VAL A 468 18.74 -12.26 22.74
C VAL A 468 18.94 -11.06 21.84
N LEU A 469 18.51 -9.89 22.26
CA LEU A 469 18.64 -8.65 21.49
C LEU A 469 20.10 -8.22 21.35
N TYR A 470 20.91 -8.33 22.41
CA TYR A 470 22.34 -8.07 22.33
C TYR A 470 23.06 -9.07 21.40
N ALA A 471 22.72 -10.35 21.47
CA ALA A 471 23.27 -11.36 20.57
C ALA A 471 22.91 -11.07 19.10
N VAL A 472 21.68 -10.65 18.82
CA VAL A 472 21.24 -10.23 17.49
C VAL A 472 22.04 -9.00 17.04
N ALA A 473 22.16 -7.98 17.87
CA ALA A 473 22.89 -6.75 17.57
C ALA A 473 24.35 -7.02 17.25
N CYS A 474 25.02 -7.83 18.07
CA CYS A 474 26.41 -8.25 17.85
C CYS A 474 26.56 -8.92 16.48
N ARG A 475 25.70 -9.86 16.16
CA ARG A 475 25.69 -10.56 14.87
C ARG A 475 25.43 -9.62 13.68
N GLU A 476 24.60 -8.61 13.88
CA GLU A 476 24.29 -7.60 12.85
C GLU A 476 25.38 -6.50 12.76
N GLY A 477 26.48 -6.63 13.51
CA GLY A 477 27.67 -5.80 13.36
C GLY A 477 27.72 -4.57 14.27
N TRP A 478 27.12 -4.65 15.45
CA TRP A 478 27.20 -3.64 16.50
C TRP A 478 28.21 -4.07 17.58
N PRO A 479 29.51 -3.67 17.46
CA PRO A 479 30.58 -4.27 18.25
C PRO A 479 30.38 -4.15 19.77
N ASP A 480 29.86 -3.04 20.22
CA ASP A 480 29.64 -2.72 21.65
C ASP A 480 28.65 -3.69 22.30
N THR A 481 27.77 -4.30 21.50
CA THR A 481 26.77 -5.24 22.01
C THR A 481 27.33 -6.65 22.20
N CYS A 482 28.47 -6.96 21.58
CA CYS A 482 29.08 -8.29 21.68
C CYS A 482 29.53 -8.60 23.12
N GLY A 483 29.97 -7.60 23.89
CA GLY A 483 30.34 -7.77 25.30
C GLY A 483 29.18 -8.03 26.24
N HIS A 484 27.95 -7.87 25.78
CA HIS A 484 26.72 -8.07 26.56
C HIS A 484 25.91 -9.29 26.07
N ALA A 485 26.34 -9.94 24.98
CA ALA A 485 25.73 -11.18 24.51
C ALA A 485 26.12 -12.32 25.48
N PRO A 486 25.22 -13.20 25.86
CA PRO A 486 25.59 -14.41 26.59
C PRO A 486 26.43 -15.32 25.69
N ASP A 487 27.43 -15.99 26.28
CA ASP A 487 28.26 -16.98 25.63
C ASP A 487 27.49 -18.13 25.01
#